data_043d60e391236b9d45c58829f1f5a3ec
#
_entry.id   043d60e391236b9d45c58829f1f5a3ec
#
_cell.length_a   1.000
_cell.length_b   1.000
_cell.length_c   1.000
_cell.angle_alpha   90.00
_cell.angle_beta   90.00
_cell.angle_gamma   90.00
#
_symmetry.space_group_name_H-M   'P 1'
#
loop_
_entity.id
_entity.type
_entity.pdbx_description
1 polymer ?
#
loop_
_entity_poly.entity_id
_entity_poly.type
_entity_poly.pdbx_seq_one_letter_code
_entity_poly.pdbx_strand_id
1 'polypeptide(L)'
;KYLCIPESYRNQMEYVTHFYMNFNGADRYVGVLKLVEDGITFYFIDNESYFGGLRPYGDWLYDLEKFAFFSRAVLSALPLLNFRPDLIHCHDWQTGLIPVYLKERFAGGEFFRGIKSVMTIHNLKFQGIWDVETI
;
A
#
# COMPACT_ATOMS: atom_id res chain seq x y z
N LYS A 1 3.66 -9.44 10.48
CA LYS A 1 2.45 -8.67 10.87
C LYS A 1 1.17 -9.43 10.74
N TYR A 2 1.02 -10.28 9.73
CA TYR A 2 -0.16 -11.12 9.60
C TYR A 2 -0.48 -11.88 10.90
N LEU A 3 0.54 -12.43 11.57
CA LEU A 3 0.37 -13.14 12.85
C LEU A 3 -0.01 -12.22 14.02
N CYS A 4 0.14 -10.90 13.88
CA CYS A 4 -0.32 -9.93 14.88
C CYS A 4 -1.80 -9.60 14.76
N ILE A 5 -2.45 -10.00 13.65
CA ILE A 5 -3.89 -9.85 13.48
C ILE A 5 -4.57 -10.96 14.28
N PRO A 6 -5.59 -10.65 15.11
CA PRO A 6 -6.32 -11.66 15.85
C PRO A 6 -6.81 -12.80 14.95
N GLU A 7 -6.77 -14.02 15.45
CA GLU A 7 -7.15 -15.21 14.68
C GLU A 7 -8.58 -15.15 14.17
N SER A 8 -9.49 -14.57 14.96
CA SER A 8 -10.87 -14.34 14.56
C SER A 8 -11.02 -13.56 13.26
N TYR A 9 -10.19 -12.55 13.05
CA TYR A 9 -10.16 -11.78 11.79
C TYR A 9 -9.41 -12.52 10.68
N ARG A 10 -8.30 -13.18 11.01
CA ARG A 10 -7.54 -13.93 10.01
C ARG A 10 -8.36 -15.03 9.35
N ASN A 11 -9.19 -15.72 10.15
CA ASN A 11 -10.07 -16.80 9.66
C ASN A 11 -11.23 -16.30 8.78
N GLN A 12 -11.51 -15.00 8.81
CA GLN A 12 -12.53 -14.35 7.97
C GLN A 12 -11.92 -13.70 6.72
N MET A 13 -10.59 -13.64 6.63
CA MET A 13 -9.93 -13.06 5.45
C MET A 13 -10.08 -13.97 4.25
N GLU A 14 -10.53 -13.40 3.15
CA GLU A 14 -10.64 -14.06 1.86
C GLU A 14 -9.43 -13.70 1.00
N TYR A 15 -8.84 -14.70 0.36
CA TYR A 15 -7.87 -14.45 -0.71
C TYR A 15 -8.61 -13.93 -1.95
N VAL A 16 -8.17 -12.80 -2.49
CA VAL A 16 -8.80 -12.19 -3.66
C VAL A 16 -7.98 -12.45 -4.91
N THR A 17 -6.72 -12.05 -4.91
CA THR A 17 -5.83 -12.17 -6.07
C THR A 17 -4.36 -12.01 -5.67
N HIS A 18 -3.47 -12.25 -6.63
CA HIS A 18 -2.08 -11.86 -6.54
C HIS A 18 -1.57 -11.43 -7.92
N PHE A 19 -0.46 -10.71 -7.91
CA PHE A 19 0.30 -10.35 -9.10
C PHE A 19 1.78 -10.15 -8.75
N TYR A 20 2.60 -10.02 -9.76
CA TYR A 20 4.00 -9.64 -9.61
C TYR A 20 4.20 -8.24 -10.14
N MET A 21 4.96 -7.45 -9.42
CA MET A 21 5.26 -6.07 -9.77
C MET A 21 6.78 -5.89 -9.79
N ASN A 22 7.32 -5.45 -10.94
CA ASN A 22 8.73 -5.07 -10.98
C ASN A 22 8.94 -3.86 -10.07
N PHE A 23 9.70 -4.06 -9.01
CA PHE A 23 10.01 -3.03 -8.04
C PHE A 23 11.47 -3.15 -7.62
N ASN A 24 12.20 -2.04 -7.72
CA ASN A 24 13.62 -1.98 -7.43
C ASN A 24 14.44 -3.07 -8.17
N GLY A 25 14.17 -3.22 -9.48
CA GLY A 25 14.89 -4.15 -10.35
C GLY A 25 14.55 -5.63 -10.19
N ALA A 26 13.57 -5.99 -9.36
CA ALA A 26 13.14 -7.37 -9.17
C ALA A 26 11.62 -7.49 -9.19
N ASP A 27 11.13 -8.64 -9.63
CA ASP A 27 9.71 -8.96 -9.56
C ASP A 27 9.33 -9.33 -8.12
N ARG A 28 8.44 -8.53 -7.55
CA ARG A 28 7.96 -8.68 -6.18
C ARG A 28 6.52 -9.19 -6.18
N TYR A 29 6.28 -10.21 -5.38
CA TYR A 29 4.93 -10.72 -5.14
C TYR A 29 4.07 -9.68 -4.44
N VAL A 30 2.82 -9.56 -4.86
CA VAL A 30 1.78 -8.76 -4.22
C VAL A 30 0.53 -9.61 -4.08
N GLY A 31 0.24 -10.09 -2.90
CA GLY A 31 -1.05 -10.74 -2.59
C GLY A 31 -2.06 -9.71 -2.12
N VAL A 32 -3.33 -9.99 -2.33
CA VAL A 32 -4.44 -9.18 -1.82
C VAL A 32 -5.42 -10.07 -1.09
N LEU A 33 -5.62 -9.77 0.19
CA LEU A 33 -6.64 -10.37 1.03
C LEU A 33 -7.74 -9.34 1.29
N LYS A 34 -8.94 -9.81 1.58
CA LYS A 34 -10.12 -9.00 1.87
C LYS A 34 -10.78 -9.44 3.16
N LEU A 35 -11.27 -8.48 3.92
CA LEU A 35 -12.13 -8.67 5.08
C LEU A 35 -13.25 -7.63 5.01
N VAL A 36 -14.45 -8.00 5.37
CA VAL A 36 -15.57 -7.06 5.54
C VAL A 36 -15.97 -7.07 7.01
N GLU A 37 -15.94 -5.89 7.64
CA GLU A 37 -16.31 -5.69 9.04
C GLU A 37 -17.12 -4.40 9.14
N ASP A 38 -18.26 -4.45 9.80
CA ASP A 38 -19.18 -3.32 9.99
C ASP A 38 -19.54 -2.54 8.70
N GLY A 39 -19.67 -3.27 7.58
CA GLY A 39 -19.97 -2.69 6.27
C GLY A 39 -18.78 -2.01 5.59
N ILE A 40 -17.59 -2.06 6.19
CA ILE A 40 -16.35 -1.55 5.63
C ILE A 40 -15.57 -2.71 5.01
N THR A 41 -15.11 -2.50 3.78
CA THR A 41 -14.22 -3.46 3.11
C THR A 41 -12.77 -3.08 3.36
N PHE A 42 -12.03 -3.99 3.99
CA PHE A 42 -10.59 -3.88 4.18
C PHE A 42 -9.87 -4.73 3.14
N TYR A 43 -8.92 -4.15 2.44
CA TYR A 43 -7.98 -4.85 1.59
C TYR A 43 -6.60 -4.83 2.23
N PHE A 44 -5.94 -5.97 2.26
CA PHE A 44 -4.59 -6.13 2.82
C PHE A 44 -3.63 -6.48 1.70
N ILE A 45 -2.56 -5.71 1.60
CA ILE A 45 -1.44 -6.05 0.73
C ILE A 45 -0.55 -7.03 1.47
N ASP A 46 -0.42 -8.24 0.91
CA ASP A 46 0.37 -9.32 1.45
C ASP A 46 1.71 -9.44 0.71
N ASN A 47 2.79 -9.35 1.46
CA ASN A 47 4.14 -9.66 1.05
C ASN A 47 4.98 -9.94 2.31
N GLU A 48 5.34 -11.20 2.54
CA GLU A 48 6.07 -11.59 3.74
C GLU A 48 7.43 -10.90 3.87
N SER A 49 8.12 -10.67 2.75
CA SER A 49 9.42 -10.01 2.78
C SER A 49 9.34 -8.61 3.36
N TYR A 50 8.31 -7.85 3.03
CA TYR A 50 8.13 -6.47 3.51
C TYR A 50 7.32 -6.38 4.81
N PHE A 51 6.33 -7.25 5.00
CA PHE A 51 5.34 -7.12 6.08
C PHE A 51 5.37 -8.28 7.10
N GLY A 52 6.22 -9.29 6.94
CA GLY A 52 6.32 -10.45 7.83
C GLY A 52 6.91 -10.16 9.21
N GLY A 53 7.56 -9.03 9.43
CA GLY A 53 8.18 -8.67 10.70
C GLY A 53 7.17 -8.41 11.83
N LEU A 54 7.63 -8.58 13.08
CA LEU A 54 6.82 -8.34 14.28
C LEU A 54 6.56 -6.85 14.56
N ARG A 55 7.44 -5.96 14.06
CA ARG A 55 7.35 -4.51 14.27
C ARG A 55 6.91 -3.79 13.00
N PRO A 56 6.09 -2.73 13.11
CA PRO A 56 5.69 -1.92 11.95
C PRO A 56 6.87 -1.19 11.30
N TYR A 57 7.85 -0.82 12.10
CA TYR A 57 9.04 -0.10 11.68
C TYR A 57 10.28 -0.90 12.05
N GLY A 58 11.32 -0.79 11.25
CA GLY A 58 12.57 -1.50 11.44
C GLY A 58 13.76 -0.61 11.08
N ASP A 59 14.51 -1.05 10.08
CA ASP A 59 15.61 -0.29 9.50
C ASP A 59 15.09 0.88 8.66
N TRP A 60 15.75 2.02 8.77
CA TRP A 60 15.40 3.27 8.12
C TRP A 60 15.25 3.15 6.58
N LEU A 61 16.23 2.57 5.90
CA LEU A 61 16.21 2.39 4.45
C LEU A 61 15.19 1.34 4.04
N TYR A 62 15.09 0.28 4.82
CA TYR A 62 14.09 -0.76 4.58
C TYR A 62 12.66 -0.25 4.74
N ASP A 63 12.40 0.64 5.68
CA ASP A 63 11.08 1.24 5.85
C ASP A 63 10.72 2.15 4.67
N LEU A 64 11.68 2.89 4.09
CA LEU A 64 11.47 3.64 2.86
C LEU A 64 11.04 2.72 1.71
N GLU A 65 11.82 1.68 1.43
CA GLU A 65 11.53 0.72 0.36
C GLU A 65 10.17 0.04 0.58
N LYS A 66 9.90 -0.39 1.80
CA LYS A 66 8.64 -1.04 2.19
C LYS A 66 7.40 -0.19 1.93
N PHE A 67 7.43 1.09 2.30
CA PHE A 67 6.28 1.97 2.12
C PHE A 67 6.18 2.54 0.70
N ALA A 68 7.30 2.66 -0.02
CA ALA A 68 7.29 2.90 -1.45
C ALA A 68 6.66 1.72 -2.22
N PHE A 69 7.05 0.50 -1.89
CA PHE A 69 6.43 -0.72 -2.40
C PHE A 69 4.93 -0.75 -2.10
N PHE A 70 4.53 -0.52 -0.83
CA PHE A 70 3.13 -0.49 -0.42
C PHE A 70 2.31 0.49 -1.24
N SER A 71 2.80 1.72 -1.35
CA SER A 71 2.11 2.78 -2.09
C SER A 71 1.87 2.43 -3.55
N ARG A 72 2.86 1.80 -4.19
CA ARG A 72 2.72 1.36 -5.58
C ARG A 72 1.84 0.13 -5.72
N ALA A 73 1.96 -0.83 -4.81
CA ALA A 73 1.15 -2.05 -4.80
C ALA A 73 -0.34 -1.77 -4.65
N VAL A 74 -0.71 -0.81 -3.77
CA VAL A 74 -2.11 -0.38 -3.60
C VAL A 74 -2.70 0.10 -4.92
N LEU A 75 -2.02 1.02 -5.62
CA LEU A 75 -2.51 1.52 -6.91
C LEU A 75 -2.59 0.42 -7.96
N SER A 76 -1.58 -0.45 -8.05
CA SER A 76 -1.57 -1.56 -9.00
C SER A 76 -2.67 -2.59 -8.75
N ALA A 77 -3.13 -2.74 -7.50
CA ALA A 77 -4.19 -3.66 -7.14
C ALA A 77 -5.59 -3.17 -7.55
N LEU A 78 -5.85 -1.85 -7.58
CA LEU A 78 -7.18 -1.29 -7.83
C LEU A 78 -7.87 -1.82 -9.09
N PRO A 79 -7.21 -1.86 -10.27
CA PRO A 79 -7.84 -2.42 -11.47
C PRO A 79 -8.17 -3.92 -11.34
N LEU A 80 -7.31 -4.69 -10.64
CA LEU A 80 -7.50 -6.13 -10.43
C LEU A 80 -8.65 -6.43 -9.47
N LEU A 81 -8.95 -5.50 -8.57
CA LEU A 81 -10.08 -5.56 -7.66
C LEU A 81 -11.38 -5.09 -8.30
N ASN A 82 -11.32 -4.60 -9.54
CA ASN A 82 -12.44 -3.90 -10.19
C ASN A 82 -13.04 -2.79 -9.30
N PHE A 83 -12.16 -2.14 -8.52
CA PHE A 83 -12.53 -1.08 -7.60
C PHE A 83 -11.88 0.24 -8.02
N ARG A 84 -12.66 1.09 -8.66
CA ARG A 84 -12.23 2.42 -9.08
C ARG A 84 -12.75 3.47 -8.11
N PRO A 85 -11.90 3.99 -7.20
CA PRO A 85 -12.31 5.04 -6.27
C PRO A 85 -12.44 6.40 -6.97
N ASP A 86 -13.29 7.27 -6.46
CA ASP A 86 -13.32 8.69 -6.83
C ASP A 86 -12.22 9.47 -6.10
N LEU A 87 -11.92 9.04 -4.88
CA LEU A 87 -10.95 9.67 -3.98
C LEU A 87 -10.10 8.62 -3.27
N ILE A 88 -8.80 8.86 -3.20
CA ILE A 88 -7.85 8.10 -2.38
C ILE A 88 -7.43 8.98 -1.21
N HIS A 89 -7.78 8.56 0.01
CA HIS A 89 -7.37 9.25 1.24
C HIS A 89 -6.12 8.59 1.80
N CYS A 90 -5.03 9.33 1.77
CA CYS A 90 -3.72 8.90 2.25
C CYS A 90 -3.51 9.36 3.70
N HIS A 91 -2.85 8.54 4.50
CA HIS A 91 -2.58 8.82 5.90
C HIS A 91 -1.09 8.72 6.19
N ASP A 92 -0.51 9.82 6.64
CA ASP A 92 0.89 9.97 7.04
C ASP A 92 1.91 9.62 5.93
N TRP A 93 3.17 9.71 6.24
CA TRP A 93 4.28 9.53 5.32
C TRP A 93 4.32 8.13 4.66
N GLN A 94 3.81 7.10 5.33
CA GLN A 94 3.78 5.73 4.82
C GLN A 94 2.97 5.59 3.52
N THR A 95 2.06 6.51 3.28
CA THR A 95 1.24 6.57 2.07
C THR A 95 1.56 7.78 1.19
N GLY A 96 2.59 8.53 1.55
CA GLY A 96 2.97 9.79 0.91
C GLY A 96 3.32 9.68 -0.57
N LEU A 97 3.77 8.51 -1.02
CA LEU A 97 4.09 8.28 -2.43
C LEU A 97 2.87 7.90 -3.27
N ILE A 98 1.71 7.60 -2.69
CA ILE A 98 0.50 7.30 -3.46
C ILE A 98 0.10 8.48 -4.37
N PRO A 99 -0.03 9.73 -3.88
CA PRO A 99 -0.35 10.86 -4.74
C PRO A 99 0.69 11.10 -5.86
N VAL A 100 1.96 10.88 -5.57
CA VAL A 100 3.05 11.02 -6.53
C VAL A 100 2.93 9.96 -7.63
N TYR A 101 2.82 8.68 -7.24
CA TYR A 101 2.66 7.60 -8.22
C TYR A 101 1.38 7.75 -9.03
N LEU A 102 0.27 8.14 -8.40
CA LEU A 102 -1.01 8.36 -9.09
C LEU A 102 -0.84 9.39 -10.22
N LYS A 103 -0.11 10.47 -9.96
CA LYS A 103 0.12 11.54 -10.93
C LYS A 103 1.18 11.18 -11.98
N GLU A 104 2.30 10.60 -11.59
CA GLU A 104 3.45 10.45 -12.47
C GLU A 104 3.48 9.10 -13.23
N ARG A 105 2.91 8.05 -12.66
CA ARG A 105 2.97 6.71 -13.25
C ARG A 105 1.63 6.17 -13.75
N PHE A 106 0.55 6.53 -13.09
CA PHE A 106 -0.77 5.94 -13.36
C PHE A 106 -1.71 6.90 -14.10
N ALA A 107 -1.40 8.19 -14.18
CA ALA A 107 -2.27 9.20 -14.80
C ALA A 107 -2.58 8.96 -16.29
N GLY A 108 -1.69 8.27 -17.02
CA GLY A 108 -1.89 7.93 -18.41
C GLY A 108 -2.93 6.83 -18.65
N GLY A 109 -3.28 6.07 -17.63
CA GLY A 109 -4.27 5.00 -17.72
C GLY A 109 -5.70 5.52 -17.61
N GLU A 110 -6.59 5.02 -18.46
CA GLU A 110 -8.01 5.40 -18.42
C GLU A 110 -8.66 5.12 -17.06
N PHE A 111 -8.30 4.01 -16.43
CA PHE A 111 -8.79 3.61 -15.11
C PHE A 111 -8.54 4.69 -14.05
N PHE A 112 -7.39 5.35 -14.07
CA PHE A 112 -6.98 6.32 -13.05
C PHE A 112 -7.39 7.75 -13.34
N ARG A 113 -7.92 8.02 -14.54
CA ARG A 113 -8.29 9.37 -14.97
C ARG A 113 -9.32 9.99 -14.04
N GLY A 114 -8.98 11.13 -13.45
CA GLY A 114 -9.89 11.91 -12.60
C GLY A 114 -9.95 11.46 -11.14
N ILE A 115 -9.29 10.37 -10.74
CA ILE A 115 -9.15 10.00 -9.33
C ILE A 115 -8.41 11.12 -8.60
N LYS A 116 -8.96 11.54 -7.47
CA LYS A 116 -8.38 12.56 -6.60
C LYS A 116 -7.65 11.93 -5.44
N SER A 117 -6.74 12.68 -4.83
CA SER A 117 -6.08 12.27 -3.59
C SER A 117 -6.16 13.36 -2.52
N VAL A 118 -6.30 12.94 -1.28
CA VAL A 118 -6.23 13.78 -0.08
C VAL A 118 -5.23 13.16 0.88
N MET A 119 -4.48 13.99 1.58
CA MET A 119 -3.47 13.59 2.55
C MET A 119 -3.83 14.12 3.93
N THR A 120 -3.85 13.24 4.92
CA THR A 120 -3.93 13.63 6.34
C THR A 120 -2.62 13.32 7.04
N ILE A 121 -2.05 14.31 7.71
CA ILE A 121 -0.87 14.17 8.56
C ILE A 121 -1.35 14.15 10.01
N HIS A 122 -1.22 13.00 10.67
CA HIS A 122 -1.65 12.84 12.05
C HIS A 122 -0.59 13.31 13.05
N ASN A 123 0.69 13.21 12.68
CA ASN A 123 1.79 13.59 13.56
C ASN A 123 2.95 14.20 12.77
N LEU A 124 3.15 15.51 12.88
CA LEU A 124 4.22 16.25 12.22
C LEU A 124 5.63 15.85 12.65
N LYS A 125 5.79 15.17 13.78
CA LYS A 125 7.10 14.70 14.23
C LYS A 125 7.67 13.58 13.35
N PHE A 126 6.81 12.76 12.74
CA PHE A 126 7.20 11.62 11.93
C PHE A 126 6.89 11.90 10.46
N GLN A 127 7.88 12.40 9.73
CA GLN A 127 7.69 12.91 8.37
C GLN A 127 8.23 11.97 7.27
N GLY A 128 8.97 10.92 7.63
CA GLY A 128 9.59 10.03 6.64
C GLY A 128 10.55 10.79 5.72
N ILE A 129 11.56 11.43 6.30
CA ILE A 129 12.49 12.27 5.56
C ILE A 129 13.71 11.45 5.15
N TRP A 130 14.00 11.42 3.87
CA TRP A 130 15.22 10.88 3.27
C TRP A 130 15.83 11.92 2.34
N ASP A 131 17.14 11.85 2.12
CA ASP A 131 17.81 12.66 1.11
C ASP A 131 17.54 12.13 -0.31
N VAL A 132 17.77 12.98 -1.30
CA VAL A 132 17.52 12.63 -2.71
C VAL A 132 18.45 11.53 -3.22
N GLU A 133 19.62 11.36 -2.60
CA GLU A 133 20.59 10.32 -2.96
C GLU A 133 20.15 8.92 -2.51
N THR A 134 19.24 8.85 -1.53
CA THR A 134 18.71 7.61 -0.96
C THR A 134 17.51 7.09 -1.76
N ILE A 135 16.81 7.93 -2.51
CA ILE A 135 15.63 7.61 -3.29
C ILE A 135 15.97 7.31 -4.74
#